data_b45bd3d4fe70b3389883042147a33df8
#
_entry.id   b45bd3d4fe70b3389883042147a33df8
#
_cell.length_a   1.000
_cell.length_b   1.000
_cell.length_c   1.000
_cell.angle_alpha   90.00
_cell.angle_beta   90.00
_cell.angle_gamma   90.00
#
_symmetry.space_group_name_H-M   'P 1'
#
loop_
_entity.id
_entity.type
_entity.pdbx_description
1 polymer ?
#
loop_
_entity_poly.entity_id
_entity_poly.type
_entity_poly.pdbx_seq_one_letter_code
_entity_poly.pdbx_strand_id
1 'polypeptide(L)'
;MKVLMVGGTGTISESIAAKLAADPDTDLTLLKRSEDRRGLPGSVKIICGDFRTEGSRIRELLQGEMYDSVMHFFIFNEEDARKSYDIFRGLTRQFIYISTNVVLDHTVSCRIDETVKKGNTLSKYGREKREAEDFLLERSGEDFPVTVVRPSHTYSRDKLPIGLHGRNTWSVISRMLAGKPVIVHG
;
A
#
# COMPACT_ATOMS: atom_id res chain seq x y z
N MET A 1 -17.93 8.82 -5.61
CA MET A 1 -16.66 9.09 -4.88
C MET A 1 -15.50 9.06 -5.89
N LYS A 2 -14.54 10.01 -5.80
CA LYS A 2 -13.39 10.07 -6.72
C LYS A 2 -12.14 9.56 -6.00
N VAL A 3 -11.58 8.44 -6.48
CA VAL A 3 -10.46 7.76 -5.83
C VAL A 3 -9.27 7.65 -6.78
N LEU A 4 -8.09 7.97 -6.28
CA LEU A 4 -6.83 7.67 -6.97
C LEU A 4 -6.05 6.62 -6.18
N MET A 5 -5.58 5.59 -6.86
CA MET A 5 -4.69 4.58 -6.28
C MET A 5 -3.32 4.64 -6.97
N VAL A 6 -2.26 4.82 -6.19
CA VAL A 6 -0.89 4.63 -6.68
C VAL A 6 -0.56 3.15 -6.57
N GLY A 7 -0.74 2.43 -7.68
CA GLY A 7 -0.72 0.98 -7.77
C GLY A 7 -2.00 0.40 -8.38
N GLY A 8 -2.51 -0.71 -7.82
CA GLY A 8 -3.76 -1.35 -8.26
C GLY A 8 -3.60 -2.78 -8.74
N THR A 9 -2.37 -3.29 -8.85
CA THR A 9 -2.09 -4.64 -9.39
C THR A 9 -1.23 -5.51 -8.45
N GLY A 10 -1.06 -5.09 -7.19
CA GLY A 10 -0.34 -5.84 -6.16
C GLY A 10 -1.29 -6.64 -5.26
N THR A 11 -0.72 -7.49 -4.40
CA THR A 11 -1.45 -8.40 -3.50
C THR A 11 -2.60 -7.73 -2.72
N ILE A 12 -2.40 -6.51 -2.22
CA ILE A 12 -3.42 -5.78 -1.46
C ILE A 12 -4.28 -4.95 -2.42
N SER A 13 -3.63 -4.21 -3.32
CA SER A 13 -4.28 -3.20 -4.14
C SER A 13 -5.21 -3.77 -5.21
N GLU A 14 -4.97 -4.99 -5.72
CA GLU A 14 -5.80 -5.63 -6.74
C GLU A 14 -7.24 -5.84 -6.27
N SER A 15 -7.41 -6.41 -5.07
CA SER A 15 -8.75 -6.65 -4.49
C SER A 15 -9.49 -5.35 -4.19
N ILE A 16 -8.76 -4.31 -3.76
CA ILE A 16 -9.35 -2.98 -3.51
C ILE A 16 -9.76 -2.34 -4.83
N ALA A 17 -8.87 -2.35 -5.83
CA ALA A 17 -9.17 -1.81 -7.16
C ALA A 17 -10.37 -2.50 -7.80
N ALA A 18 -10.48 -3.82 -7.70
CA ALA A 18 -11.62 -4.57 -8.23
C ALA A 18 -12.94 -4.19 -7.54
N LYS A 19 -12.94 -4.01 -6.22
CA LYS A 19 -14.13 -3.58 -5.46
C LYS A 19 -14.55 -2.16 -5.82
N LEU A 20 -13.61 -1.22 -5.88
CA LEU A 20 -13.88 0.17 -6.24
C LEU A 20 -14.37 0.29 -7.70
N ALA A 21 -13.78 -0.50 -8.61
CA ALA A 21 -14.19 -0.51 -10.01
C ALA A 21 -15.58 -1.14 -10.24
N ALA A 22 -16.07 -1.97 -9.33
CA ALA A 22 -17.41 -2.55 -9.37
C ALA A 22 -18.50 -1.65 -8.78
N ASP A 23 -18.10 -0.61 -8.04
CA ASP A 23 -19.03 0.37 -7.47
C ASP A 23 -19.36 1.46 -8.49
N PRO A 24 -20.63 1.58 -8.93
CA PRO A 24 -21.05 2.57 -9.94
C PRO A 24 -20.87 4.02 -9.48
N ASP A 25 -20.84 4.28 -8.18
CA ASP A 25 -20.69 5.61 -7.58
C ASP A 25 -19.22 6.00 -7.39
N THR A 26 -18.28 5.17 -7.84
CA THR A 26 -16.84 5.40 -7.71
C THR A 26 -16.16 5.67 -9.06
N ASP A 27 -15.59 6.87 -9.21
CA ASP A 27 -14.66 7.22 -10.29
C ASP A 27 -13.24 6.84 -9.87
N LEU A 28 -12.75 5.70 -10.37
CA LEU A 28 -11.45 5.15 -10.02
C LEU A 28 -10.38 5.52 -11.03
N THR A 29 -9.31 6.13 -10.55
CA THR A 29 -8.08 6.37 -11.31
C THR A 29 -6.91 5.56 -10.72
N LEU A 30 -6.16 4.87 -11.56
CA LEU A 30 -4.92 4.18 -11.18
C LEU A 30 -3.71 4.93 -11.72
N LEU A 31 -2.78 5.31 -10.86
CA LEU A 31 -1.44 5.77 -11.23
C LEU A 31 -0.47 4.59 -11.14
N LYS A 32 0.07 4.16 -12.27
CA LYS A 32 0.96 2.99 -12.36
C LYS A 32 1.85 3.04 -13.60
N ARG A 33 2.90 2.20 -13.63
CA ARG A 33 3.93 2.22 -14.68
C ARG A 33 3.54 1.56 -16.02
N SER A 34 2.39 0.90 -16.08
CA SER A 34 1.93 0.22 -17.31
C SER A 34 0.44 0.41 -17.53
N GLU A 35 -0.02 0.28 -18.75
CA GLU A 35 -1.44 0.36 -19.11
C GLU A 35 -2.22 -0.94 -18.88
N ASP A 36 -1.54 -2.02 -18.44
CA ASP A 36 -2.16 -3.31 -18.18
C ASP A 36 -3.27 -3.21 -17.12
N ARG A 37 -4.51 -3.49 -17.50
CA ARG A 37 -5.71 -3.37 -16.65
C ARG A 37 -5.94 -4.56 -15.74
N ARG A 38 -5.30 -5.70 -15.99
CA ARG A 38 -5.52 -6.95 -15.24
C ARG A 38 -6.98 -7.30 -15.00
N GLY A 39 -7.81 -7.18 -16.05
CA GLY A 39 -9.22 -7.50 -15.97
C GLY A 39 -10.14 -6.41 -15.38
N LEU A 40 -9.60 -5.25 -15.02
CA LEU A 40 -10.43 -4.11 -14.60
C LEU A 40 -11.23 -3.53 -15.79
N PRO A 41 -12.45 -3.01 -15.54
CA PRO A 41 -13.30 -2.42 -16.56
C PRO A 41 -12.63 -1.26 -17.31
N GLY A 42 -13.07 -1.01 -18.54
CA GLY A 42 -12.62 0.12 -19.36
C GLY A 42 -12.92 1.50 -18.76
N SER A 43 -13.90 1.59 -17.86
CA SER A 43 -14.25 2.80 -17.11
C SER A 43 -13.16 3.27 -16.14
N VAL A 44 -12.29 2.37 -15.67
CA VAL A 44 -11.17 2.73 -14.80
C VAL A 44 -10.16 3.55 -15.59
N LYS A 45 -9.86 4.75 -15.12
CA LYS A 45 -8.83 5.61 -15.72
C LYS A 45 -7.44 5.12 -15.34
N ILE A 46 -6.49 5.18 -16.27
CA ILE A 46 -5.08 4.86 -16.00
C ILE A 46 -4.23 6.07 -16.36
N ILE A 47 -3.42 6.50 -15.40
CA ILE A 47 -2.33 7.45 -15.61
C ILE A 47 -1.04 6.63 -15.59
N CYS A 48 -0.37 6.54 -16.74
CA CYS A 48 0.94 5.89 -16.84
C CYS A 48 2.04 6.84 -16.35
N GLY A 49 2.80 6.39 -15.34
CA GLY A 49 3.94 7.13 -14.81
C GLY A 49 4.54 6.48 -13.56
N ASP A 50 5.77 6.85 -13.27
CA ASP A 50 6.45 6.48 -12.03
C ASP A 50 6.56 7.72 -11.13
N PHE A 51 5.87 7.71 -9.99
CA PHE A 51 5.87 8.84 -9.04
C PHE A 51 7.26 9.20 -8.51
N ARG A 52 8.22 8.25 -8.56
CA ARG A 52 9.59 8.49 -8.11
C ARG A 52 10.42 9.33 -9.06
N THR A 53 10.16 9.21 -10.36
CA THR A 53 10.97 9.83 -11.42
C THR A 53 10.22 10.89 -12.22
N GLU A 54 8.88 10.85 -12.22
CA GLU A 54 8.01 11.72 -13.01
C GLU A 54 7.08 12.57 -12.15
N GLY A 55 7.45 12.89 -10.91
CA GLY A 55 6.58 13.56 -9.95
C GLY A 55 5.99 14.88 -10.45
N SER A 56 6.80 15.76 -11.07
CA SER A 56 6.34 17.04 -11.62
C SER A 56 5.30 16.83 -12.73
N ARG A 57 5.57 15.94 -13.67
CA ARG A 57 4.63 15.60 -14.75
C ARG A 57 3.31 15.05 -14.20
N ILE A 58 3.38 14.15 -13.20
CA ILE A 58 2.19 13.58 -12.58
C ILE A 58 1.39 14.69 -11.88
N ARG A 59 2.07 15.57 -11.15
CA ARG A 59 1.41 16.71 -10.51
C ARG A 59 0.69 17.62 -11.51
N GLU A 60 1.30 17.90 -12.64
CA GLU A 60 0.69 18.69 -13.74
C GLU A 60 -0.54 17.98 -14.30
N LEU A 61 -0.48 16.66 -14.54
CA LEU A 61 -1.62 15.87 -15.03
C LEU A 61 -2.79 15.83 -14.04
N LEU A 62 -2.52 15.99 -12.75
CA LEU A 62 -3.52 16.00 -11.69
C LEU A 62 -3.98 17.43 -11.32
N GLN A 63 -3.44 18.45 -11.97
CA GLN A 63 -3.77 19.84 -11.65
C GLN A 63 -5.26 20.14 -11.87
N GLY A 64 -5.88 20.78 -10.89
CA GLY A 64 -7.33 21.08 -10.91
C GLY A 64 -8.22 19.91 -10.47
N GLU A 65 -7.65 18.75 -10.21
CA GLU A 65 -8.37 17.62 -9.69
C GLU A 65 -8.42 17.66 -8.15
N MET A 66 -9.55 17.19 -7.59
CA MET A 66 -9.68 16.92 -6.15
C MET A 66 -10.20 15.49 -5.97
N TYR A 67 -9.46 14.68 -5.26
CA TYR A 67 -9.83 13.31 -4.93
C TYR A 67 -10.41 13.22 -3.53
N ASP A 68 -11.47 12.45 -3.35
CA ASP A 68 -11.99 12.13 -2.02
C ASP A 68 -10.96 11.29 -1.24
N SER A 69 -10.25 10.41 -1.96
CA SER A 69 -9.16 9.63 -1.35
C SER A 69 -8.04 9.34 -2.35
N VAL A 70 -6.79 9.46 -1.89
CA VAL A 70 -5.60 8.95 -2.57
C VAL A 70 -5.01 7.81 -1.75
N MET A 71 -4.93 6.60 -2.30
CA MET A 71 -4.35 5.42 -1.65
C MET A 71 -2.97 5.11 -2.23
N HIS A 72 -1.94 5.10 -1.40
CA HIS A 72 -0.57 4.89 -1.87
C HIS A 72 0.05 3.60 -1.33
N PHE A 73 0.40 2.67 -2.25
CA PHE A 73 0.91 1.32 -1.92
C PHE A 73 2.43 1.18 -2.05
N PHE A 74 3.14 2.16 -2.59
CA PHE A 74 4.55 2.06 -2.98
C PHE A 74 5.50 3.02 -2.25
N ILE A 75 5.11 3.57 -1.13
CA ILE A 75 6.02 4.35 -0.27
C ILE A 75 6.78 3.36 0.60
N PHE A 76 8.10 3.27 0.43
CA PHE A 76 8.94 2.34 1.18
C PHE A 76 9.92 3.02 2.14
N ASN A 77 10.22 4.29 1.93
CA ASN A 77 11.14 5.09 2.74
C ASN A 77 10.69 6.56 2.78
N GLU A 78 11.42 7.39 3.52
CA GLU A 78 11.12 8.82 3.67
C GLU A 78 11.22 9.58 2.34
N GLU A 79 12.14 9.23 1.44
CA GLU A 79 12.25 9.88 0.12
C GLU A 79 10.99 9.65 -0.73
N ASP A 80 10.47 8.42 -0.75
CA ASP A 80 9.19 8.11 -1.39
C ASP A 80 8.04 8.91 -0.77
N ALA A 81 8.05 9.08 0.56
CA ALA A 81 7.04 9.85 1.28
C ALA A 81 7.09 11.34 0.91
N ARG A 82 8.29 11.93 0.82
CA ARG A 82 8.49 13.32 0.38
C ARG A 82 7.96 13.55 -1.03
N LYS A 83 8.33 12.70 -1.98
CA LYS A 83 7.85 12.76 -3.36
C LYS A 83 6.33 12.65 -3.44
N SER A 84 5.75 11.74 -2.65
CA SER A 84 4.29 11.57 -2.60
C SER A 84 3.59 12.79 -2.01
N TYR A 85 4.12 13.38 -0.95
CA TYR A 85 3.63 14.62 -0.37
C TYR A 85 3.64 15.76 -1.41
N ASP A 86 4.76 15.96 -2.11
CA ASP A 86 4.90 17.01 -3.12
C ASP A 86 3.91 16.86 -4.28
N ILE A 87 3.58 15.61 -4.66
CA ILE A 87 2.60 15.33 -5.72
C ILE A 87 1.16 15.57 -5.23
N PHE A 88 0.79 15.07 -4.05
CA PHE A 88 -0.63 14.90 -3.68
C PHE A 88 -1.17 15.93 -2.68
N ARG A 89 -0.31 16.74 -2.03
CA ARG A 89 -0.81 17.77 -1.11
C ARG A 89 -1.74 18.75 -1.84
N GLY A 90 -2.86 19.07 -1.21
CA GLY A 90 -3.88 19.95 -1.78
C GLY A 90 -4.70 19.32 -2.91
N LEU A 91 -4.53 18.00 -3.21
CA LEU A 91 -5.29 17.29 -4.23
C LEU A 91 -6.18 16.18 -3.67
N THR A 92 -6.16 15.98 -2.35
CA THR A 92 -6.94 14.91 -1.71
C THR A 92 -7.55 15.34 -0.39
N ARG A 93 -8.76 14.86 -0.11
CA ARG A 93 -9.43 15.00 1.19
C ARG A 93 -8.95 13.98 2.21
N GLN A 94 -8.36 12.86 1.75
CA GLN A 94 -7.76 11.84 2.59
C GLN A 94 -6.63 11.15 1.84
N PHE A 95 -5.42 11.20 2.39
CA PHE A 95 -4.27 10.45 1.89
C PHE A 95 -4.10 9.18 2.73
N ILE A 96 -4.30 8.01 2.12
CA ILE A 96 -4.17 6.71 2.78
C ILE A 96 -2.81 6.11 2.43
N TYR A 97 -1.92 6.06 3.41
CA TYR A 97 -0.62 5.41 3.29
C TYR A 97 -0.69 3.95 3.74
N ILE A 98 -0.33 3.03 2.84
CA ILE A 98 -0.23 1.61 3.18
C ILE A 98 1.16 1.32 3.73
N SER A 99 1.24 1.27 5.04
CA SER A 99 2.43 0.94 5.81
C SER A 99 2.54 -0.56 6.08
N THR A 100 2.94 -0.97 7.26
CA THR A 100 3.08 -2.37 7.70
C THR A 100 3.08 -2.45 9.23
N ASN A 101 2.59 -3.54 9.81
CA ASN A 101 2.72 -3.76 11.24
C ASN A 101 4.18 -3.97 11.70
N VAL A 102 5.10 -4.26 10.75
CA VAL A 102 6.54 -4.42 11.04
C VAL A 102 7.20 -3.15 11.59
N VAL A 103 6.56 -1.98 11.47
CA VAL A 103 7.03 -0.73 12.09
C VAL A 103 6.92 -0.73 13.62
N LEU A 104 6.07 -1.60 14.18
CA LEU A 104 5.79 -1.71 15.60
C LEU A 104 6.82 -2.59 16.31
N ASP A 105 7.00 -2.37 17.60
CA ASP A 105 7.90 -3.18 18.44
C ASP A 105 7.22 -4.49 18.87
N HIS A 106 7.52 -5.57 18.17
CA HIS A 106 6.98 -6.89 18.44
C HIS A 106 7.62 -7.59 19.65
N THR A 107 8.57 -6.95 20.33
CA THR A 107 9.23 -7.53 21.53
C THR A 107 8.47 -7.24 22.83
N VAL A 108 7.57 -6.25 22.81
CA VAL A 108 6.91 -5.77 24.03
C VAL A 108 5.56 -6.45 24.32
N SER A 109 4.95 -7.07 23.31
CA SER A 109 3.63 -7.72 23.44
C SER A 109 3.43 -8.79 22.37
N CYS A 110 2.73 -9.86 22.70
CA CYS A 110 2.22 -10.81 21.72
C CYS A 110 0.92 -10.33 21.04
N ARG A 111 0.25 -9.32 21.62
CA ARG A 111 -0.87 -8.62 20.98
C ARG A 111 -0.36 -7.29 20.41
N ILE A 112 -0.45 -7.15 19.10
CA ILE A 112 -0.01 -5.94 18.37
C ILE A 112 -1.23 -5.18 17.89
N ASP A 113 -1.40 -3.98 18.43
CA ASP A 113 -2.41 -3.00 18.04
C ASP A 113 -1.79 -1.59 17.97
N GLU A 114 -2.59 -0.57 17.77
CA GLU A 114 -2.16 0.82 17.57
C GLU A 114 -1.50 1.44 18.82
N THR A 115 -1.66 0.83 19.99
CA THR A 115 -1.04 1.31 21.25
C THR A 115 0.42 0.88 21.37
N VAL A 116 0.87 -0.11 20.59
CA VAL A 116 2.25 -0.57 20.57
C VAL A 116 3.15 0.48 19.93
N LYS A 117 4.23 0.81 20.62
CA LYS A 117 5.21 1.80 20.13
C LYS A 117 5.84 1.37 18.81
N LYS A 118 6.08 2.34 17.95
CA LYS A 118 6.95 2.15 16.79
C LYS A 118 8.39 1.94 17.27
N GLY A 119 9.07 0.92 16.80
CA GLY A 119 10.40 0.64 17.35
C GLY A 119 11.10 -0.60 16.83
N ASN A 120 10.63 -1.22 15.74
CA ASN A 120 11.32 -2.38 15.18
C ASN A 120 12.73 -2.01 14.71
N THR A 121 13.74 -2.42 15.48
CA THR A 121 15.15 -2.19 15.18
C THR A 121 15.79 -3.30 14.33
N LEU A 122 15.13 -4.45 14.22
CA LEU A 122 15.68 -5.65 13.58
C LEU A 122 15.55 -5.58 12.05
N SER A 123 14.48 -4.94 11.55
CA SER A 123 14.18 -4.88 10.12
C SER A 123 14.52 -3.53 9.51
N LYS A 124 15.42 -3.50 8.51
CA LYS A 124 15.66 -2.30 7.70
C LYS A 124 14.36 -1.80 7.08
N TYR A 125 13.57 -2.70 6.50
CA TYR A 125 12.27 -2.39 5.93
C TYR A 125 11.32 -1.72 6.93
N GLY A 126 11.24 -2.26 8.16
CA GLY A 126 10.40 -1.67 9.22
C GLY A 126 10.86 -0.26 9.62
N ARG A 127 12.18 -0.03 9.70
CA ARG A 127 12.73 1.31 9.99
C ARG A 127 12.41 2.32 8.90
N GLU A 128 12.67 1.98 7.64
CA GLU A 128 12.41 2.85 6.49
C GLU A 128 10.91 3.17 6.35
N LYS A 129 10.03 2.18 6.56
CA LYS A 129 8.58 2.39 6.57
C LYS A 129 8.13 3.30 7.73
N ARG A 130 8.79 3.20 8.90
CA ARG A 130 8.53 4.07 10.05
C ARG A 130 8.92 5.51 9.75
N GLU A 131 10.10 5.74 9.17
CA GLU A 131 10.57 7.08 8.77
C GLU A 131 9.58 7.73 7.78
N ALA A 132 9.06 6.96 6.84
CA ALA A 132 8.00 7.41 5.95
C ALA A 132 6.69 7.77 6.68
N GLU A 133 6.27 6.96 7.68
CA GLU A 133 5.11 7.29 8.51
C GLU A 133 5.31 8.58 9.29
N ASP A 134 6.46 8.71 9.96
CA ASP A 134 6.77 9.87 10.78
C ASP A 134 6.75 11.14 9.94
N PHE A 135 7.39 11.11 8.76
CA PHE A 135 7.37 12.22 7.81
C PHE A 135 5.95 12.62 7.37
N LEU A 136 5.10 11.65 7.00
CA LEU A 136 3.75 11.93 6.52
C LEU A 136 2.84 12.43 7.65
N LEU A 137 2.92 11.83 8.85
CA LEU A 137 2.11 12.22 9.99
C LEU A 137 2.46 13.62 10.53
N GLU A 138 3.75 13.99 10.52
CA GLU A 138 4.19 15.35 10.88
C GLU A 138 3.61 16.43 9.94
N ARG A 139 3.28 16.06 8.71
CA ARG A 139 2.72 16.95 7.68
C ARG A 139 1.22 16.78 7.47
N SER A 140 0.60 15.94 8.29
CA SER A 140 -0.86 15.78 8.25
C SER A 140 -1.55 17.05 8.73
N GLY A 141 -2.45 17.58 7.91
CA GLY A 141 -3.19 18.81 8.18
C GLY A 141 -4.39 18.94 7.26
N GLU A 142 -4.99 20.10 7.22
CA GLU A 142 -6.22 20.36 6.43
C GLU A 142 -6.02 20.16 4.93
N ASP A 143 -4.85 20.52 4.41
CA ASP A 143 -4.49 20.38 2.98
C ASP A 143 -3.94 19.00 2.60
N PHE A 144 -3.63 18.16 3.62
CA PHE A 144 -3.11 16.81 3.42
C PHE A 144 -3.45 15.90 4.60
N PRO A 145 -4.74 15.54 4.81
CA PRO A 145 -5.12 14.64 5.91
C PRO A 145 -4.60 13.22 5.67
N VAL A 146 -3.77 12.70 6.58
CA VAL A 146 -3.10 11.40 6.45
C VAL A 146 -3.75 10.33 7.32
N THR A 147 -4.04 9.18 6.72
CA THR A 147 -4.42 7.95 7.41
C THR A 147 -3.37 6.88 7.12
N VAL A 148 -2.82 6.27 8.16
CA VAL A 148 -1.85 5.17 8.05
C VAL A 148 -2.54 3.84 8.28
N VAL A 149 -2.43 2.93 7.32
CA VAL A 149 -2.93 1.55 7.44
C VAL A 149 -1.74 0.61 7.56
N ARG A 150 -1.70 -0.19 8.62
CA ARG A 150 -0.60 -1.14 8.92
C ARG A 150 -1.08 -2.58 8.75
N PRO A 151 -1.09 -3.13 7.52
CA PRO A 151 -1.45 -4.52 7.33
C PRO A 151 -0.43 -5.45 7.97
N SER A 152 -0.92 -6.59 8.45
CA SER A 152 -0.13 -7.72 8.89
C SER A 152 0.16 -8.66 7.70
N HIS A 153 0.15 -9.98 7.91
CA HIS A 153 0.31 -10.94 6.83
C HIS A 153 -0.79 -10.79 5.78
N THR A 154 -0.36 -10.50 4.56
CA THR A 154 -1.27 -10.34 3.43
C THR A 154 -1.30 -11.60 2.58
N TYR A 155 -2.47 -11.94 2.10
CA TYR A 155 -2.68 -13.04 1.18
C TYR A 155 -3.57 -12.62 0.01
N SER A 156 -3.53 -13.37 -1.05
CA SER A 156 -4.37 -13.16 -2.22
C SER A 156 -4.70 -14.52 -2.85
N ARG A 157 -5.41 -14.50 -3.97
CA ARG A 157 -5.66 -15.69 -4.78
C ARG A 157 -4.37 -16.47 -5.09
N ASP A 158 -3.29 -15.74 -5.36
CA ASP A 158 -2.01 -16.32 -5.81
C ASP A 158 -0.92 -16.28 -4.72
N LYS A 159 -1.26 -15.79 -3.52
CA LYS A 159 -0.32 -15.62 -2.42
C LYS A 159 -0.86 -16.22 -1.14
N LEU A 160 -0.21 -17.27 -0.67
CA LEU A 160 -0.53 -17.94 0.60
C LEU A 160 0.16 -17.26 1.77
N PRO A 161 -0.50 -17.12 2.96
CA PRO A 161 0.10 -16.53 4.14
C PRO A 161 1.04 -17.49 4.89
N ILE A 162 1.30 -18.68 4.33
CA ILE A 162 2.07 -19.74 4.94
C ILE A 162 3.36 -19.90 4.14
N GLY A 163 4.49 -19.56 4.71
CA GLY A 163 5.78 -19.78 4.08
C GLY A 163 6.94 -19.48 5.00
N LEU A 164 7.84 -20.45 5.18
CA LEU A 164 9.16 -20.20 5.71
C LEU A 164 9.92 -19.27 4.76
N HIS A 165 10.65 -18.33 5.32
CA HIS A 165 11.45 -17.35 4.57
C HIS A 165 10.67 -16.31 3.75
N GLY A 166 9.41 -16.01 4.12
CA GLY A 166 8.64 -14.93 3.48
C GLY A 166 8.32 -15.15 2.00
N ARG A 167 8.63 -16.32 1.45
CA ARG A 167 8.30 -16.68 0.08
C ARG A 167 7.10 -17.63 0.07
N ASN A 168 6.04 -17.19 -0.57
CA ASN A 168 4.84 -17.98 -0.78
C ASN A 168 5.11 -19.01 -1.88
N THR A 169 5.63 -20.15 -1.49
CA THR A 169 5.90 -21.24 -2.43
C THR A 169 4.83 -22.29 -2.31
N TRP A 170 4.40 -22.81 -3.44
CA TRP A 170 3.52 -23.98 -3.50
C TRP A 170 4.08 -25.21 -2.78
N SER A 171 5.38 -25.22 -2.50
CA SER A 171 6.07 -26.31 -1.81
C SER A 171 5.47 -26.65 -0.44
N VAL A 172 4.99 -25.67 0.33
CA VAL A 172 4.34 -25.90 1.62
C VAL A 172 3.03 -26.66 1.42
N ILE A 173 2.19 -26.21 0.51
CA ILE A 173 0.90 -26.85 0.20
C ILE A 173 1.11 -28.23 -0.38
N SER A 174 2.03 -28.42 -1.34
CA SER A 174 2.31 -29.73 -1.92
C SER A 174 2.80 -30.75 -0.89
N ARG A 175 3.56 -30.32 0.13
CA ARG A 175 3.95 -31.17 1.25
C ARG A 175 2.74 -31.55 2.12
N MET A 176 1.86 -30.58 2.45
CA MET A 176 0.64 -30.83 3.20
C MET A 176 -0.27 -31.84 2.47
N LEU A 177 -0.48 -31.63 1.17
CA LEU A 177 -1.28 -32.55 0.34
C LEU A 177 -0.68 -33.96 0.25
N ALA A 178 0.64 -34.08 0.33
CA ALA A 178 1.37 -35.36 0.37
C ALA A 178 1.46 -35.97 1.78
N GLY A 179 0.77 -35.40 2.79
CA GLY A 179 0.84 -35.88 4.19
C GLY A 179 2.23 -35.71 4.86
N LYS A 180 3.09 -34.85 4.28
CA LYS A 180 4.45 -34.63 4.81
C LYS A 180 4.45 -33.52 5.86
N PRO A 181 5.29 -33.60 6.89
CA PRO A 181 5.38 -32.53 7.88
C PRO A 181 5.88 -31.24 7.26
N VAL A 182 5.32 -30.11 7.74
CA VAL A 182 5.74 -28.75 7.38
C VAL A 182 6.19 -28.02 8.63
N ILE A 183 7.20 -27.16 8.48
CA ILE A 183 7.66 -26.29 9.55
C ILE A 183 6.81 -25.00 9.48
N VAL A 184 6.23 -24.62 10.60
CA VAL A 184 5.50 -23.36 10.78
C VAL A 184 6.19 -22.52 11.84
N HIS A 185 5.97 -21.20 11.81
CA HIS A 185 6.42 -20.35 12.90
C HIS A 185 5.61 -20.68 14.16
N GLY A 186 6.30 -20.84 15.28
CA GLY A 186 5.68 -20.98 16.60
C GLY A 186 5.31 -19.63 17.20
#